data_0361a0444870f53e010a109316d0ee0c
#
_entry.id   0361a0444870f53e010a109316d0ee0c
#
_cell.length_a   1.000
_cell.length_b   1.000
_cell.length_c   1.000
_cell.angle_alpha   90.00
_cell.angle_beta   90.00
_cell.angle_gamma   90.00
#
_symmetry.space_group_name_H-M   'P 1'
#
loop_
_entity.id
_entity.type
_entity.pdbx_description
1 polymer ?
#
loop_
_entity_poly.entity_id
_entity_poly.type
_entity_poly.pdbx_seq_one_letter_code
_entity_poly.pdbx_strand_id
1 'polypeptide(L)'
;AAVVTDEFTAEATRKVPSLHDTEINSKSTKDSTKSEGDGTESSIPAEAAETLQLSHSVRHQVAIPAGYDYLPLSKHVPRDPPSRSWPFELDPFQRTSVYCIERSESVLVSAHTSAGKTIVAEYAIAQALRDGQRVVYTSPIKALSNQKYREFSAEFGDVGLMTGDVTINPSASCLVMTTEILRSMLYRGSEIMREVAWVVFDEIHYMRDKERGVVWEETIILLPRKVHYVFLSATIPNAMQFAEWIAHIHAQPCHVVYTDFRPTPLQHYLFPEGGQGIHLVVDEKGVFREDNFQKAMGALSEVRGDDPASTESGKGRKGQSKKGGGTSGPSDIYKIIKMIMLLSLIHI
;
A
#
# COMPACT_ATOMS: atom_id res chain seq x y z
N ALA A 1 13.84 24.17 12.31
CA ALA A 1 13.76 23.88 10.86
C ALA A 1 12.82 24.91 10.23
N ALA A 2 13.15 25.39 9.03
CA ALA A 2 12.23 26.15 8.21
C ALA A 2 11.47 25.18 7.30
N VAL A 3 10.18 25.39 7.12
CA VAL A 3 9.36 24.64 6.16
C VAL A 3 9.27 25.45 4.87
N VAL A 4 9.69 24.85 3.76
CA VAL A 4 9.48 25.43 2.43
C VAL A 4 8.53 24.52 1.68
N THR A 5 7.43 25.08 1.21
CA THR A 5 6.54 24.41 0.26
C THR A 5 7.11 24.67 -1.12
N ASP A 6 7.74 23.66 -1.70
CA ASP A 6 8.18 23.72 -3.09
C ASP A 6 6.96 23.27 -3.90
N GLU A 7 6.29 24.21 -4.57
CA GLU A 7 5.11 23.94 -5.40
C GLU A 7 5.48 23.18 -6.67
N PHE A 8 5.99 21.97 -6.49
CA PHE A 8 6.11 21.02 -7.57
C PHE A 8 4.82 20.21 -7.67
N THR A 9 3.78 20.83 -8.20
CA THR A 9 2.52 20.14 -8.55
C THR A 9 2.73 19.46 -9.90
N ALA A 10 3.09 18.18 -9.88
CA ALA A 10 3.04 17.36 -11.09
C ALA A 10 1.66 16.74 -11.20
N GLU A 11 0.88 17.15 -12.19
CA GLU A 11 -0.40 16.50 -12.52
C GLU A 11 -0.12 15.34 -13.47
N ALA A 12 -0.63 14.17 -13.12
CA ALA A 12 -0.66 13.03 -14.02
C ALA A 12 -2.09 12.54 -14.20
N THR A 13 -2.43 12.17 -15.43
CA THR A 13 -3.74 11.62 -15.77
C THR A 13 -3.56 10.14 -16.11
N ARG A 14 -4.21 9.26 -15.35
CA ARG A 14 -4.19 7.82 -15.61
C ARG A 14 -5.58 7.32 -15.93
N LYS A 15 -5.69 6.46 -16.95
CA LYS A 15 -6.93 5.80 -17.32
C LYS A 15 -7.09 4.53 -16.50
N VAL A 16 -8.19 4.42 -15.75
CA VAL A 16 -8.52 3.24 -14.94
C VAL A 16 -9.86 2.69 -15.41
N PRO A 17 -10.03 1.36 -15.58
CA PRO A 17 -11.32 0.77 -15.91
C PRO A 17 -12.35 1.07 -14.83
N SER A 18 -13.55 1.52 -15.22
CA SER A 18 -14.68 1.71 -14.30
C SER A 18 -15.50 0.42 -14.24
N LEU A 19 -15.84 -0.01 -13.02
CA LEU A 19 -16.77 -1.11 -12.79
C LEU A 19 -18.17 -0.53 -12.67
N HIS A 20 -19.03 -0.80 -13.64
CA HIS A 20 -20.47 -0.52 -13.51
C HIS A 20 -21.14 -1.43 -12.46
N ASP A 21 -22.20 -0.92 -11.83
CA ASP A 21 -23.05 -1.57 -10.83
C ASP A 21 -23.58 -2.94 -11.31
N THR A 22 -22.79 -3.98 -11.26
CA THR A 22 -23.22 -5.34 -11.52
C THR A 22 -23.63 -5.98 -10.21
N GLU A 23 -24.93 -6.16 -9.99
CA GLU A 23 -25.44 -7.08 -8.97
C GLU A 23 -25.00 -8.50 -9.35
N ILE A 24 -23.93 -8.98 -8.76
CA ILE A 24 -23.47 -10.35 -8.97
C ILE A 24 -24.32 -11.26 -8.10
N ASN A 25 -25.35 -11.84 -8.68
CA ASN A 25 -26.26 -12.76 -8.02
C ASN A 25 -25.81 -14.22 -8.27
N SER A 26 -25.60 -15.00 -7.24
CA SER A 26 -25.13 -16.39 -7.32
C SER A 26 -26.15 -17.37 -7.97
N LYS A 27 -27.33 -16.89 -8.34
CA LYS A 27 -28.40 -17.72 -8.95
C LYS A 27 -28.22 -18.00 -10.44
N SER A 28 -27.32 -17.33 -11.17
CA SER A 28 -27.22 -17.47 -12.63
C SER A 28 -26.37 -18.64 -13.14
N THR A 29 -25.92 -19.55 -12.26
CA THR A 29 -25.01 -20.65 -12.63
C THR A 29 -25.63 -22.05 -12.50
N LYS A 30 -26.96 -22.21 -12.53
CA LYS A 30 -27.57 -23.54 -12.40
C LYS A 30 -28.19 -24.14 -13.69
N ASP A 31 -28.15 -23.46 -14.83
CA ASP A 31 -28.68 -24.03 -16.07
C ASP A 31 -27.73 -23.82 -17.23
N SER A 32 -26.73 -24.68 -17.36
CA SER A 32 -26.12 -24.97 -18.67
C SER A 32 -25.28 -26.27 -18.60
N THR A 33 -25.97 -27.39 -18.40
CA THR A 33 -25.43 -28.71 -18.81
C THR A 33 -26.58 -29.48 -19.46
N LYS A 34 -26.73 -29.26 -20.79
CA LYS A 34 -27.11 -30.23 -21.83
C LYS A 34 -27.58 -29.48 -23.10
N SER A 35 -26.72 -29.42 -24.07
CA SER A 35 -27.03 -29.84 -25.46
C SER A 35 -25.81 -29.56 -26.32
N GLU A 36 -25.31 -30.64 -26.92
CA GLU A 36 -24.42 -30.63 -28.07
C GLU A 36 -25.12 -29.99 -29.27
N GLY A 37 -24.34 -29.22 -30.04
CA GLY A 37 -24.75 -28.93 -31.42
C GLY A 37 -24.52 -27.50 -31.86
N ASP A 38 -23.54 -27.40 -32.72
CA ASP A 38 -23.40 -26.46 -33.82
C ASP A 38 -22.86 -25.06 -33.53
N GLY A 39 -21.76 -24.78 -34.24
CA GLY A 39 -20.99 -23.54 -34.15
C GLY A 39 -21.72 -22.35 -34.69
N THR A 40 -21.77 -21.33 -33.87
CA THR A 40 -21.81 -19.93 -34.32
C THR A 40 -21.19 -19.09 -33.22
N GLU A 41 -20.05 -18.49 -33.53
CA GLU A 41 -19.42 -17.46 -32.70
C GLU A 41 -20.41 -16.32 -32.51
N SER A 42 -21.08 -16.27 -31.37
CA SER A 42 -21.76 -15.06 -30.93
C SER A 42 -20.72 -14.16 -30.26
N SER A 43 -20.23 -13.21 -31.03
CA SER A 43 -19.51 -12.05 -30.51
C SER A 43 -20.38 -11.36 -29.44
N ILE A 44 -19.98 -11.48 -28.18
CA ILE A 44 -20.49 -10.64 -27.09
C ILE A 44 -20.08 -9.21 -27.47
N PRO A 45 -21.01 -8.23 -27.52
CA PRO A 45 -20.62 -6.84 -27.74
C PRO A 45 -19.69 -6.45 -26.59
N ALA A 46 -18.49 -6.04 -26.91
CA ALA A 46 -17.61 -5.33 -25.97
C ALA A 46 -18.32 -3.99 -25.68
N GLU A 47 -19.18 -3.95 -24.67
CA GLU A 47 -19.64 -2.70 -24.10
C GLU A 47 -18.38 -1.93 -23.69
N ALA A 48 -18.24 -0.74 -24.26
CA ALA A 48 -17.11 0.13 -24.04
C ALA A 48 -16.96 0.38 -22.54
N ALA A 49 -15.96 -0.25 -21.94
CA ALA A 49 -15.59 0.02 -20.55
C ALA A 49 -15.31 1.53 -20.44
N GLU A 50 -16.17 2.26 -19.74
CA GLU A 50 -15.93 3.67 -19.45
C GLU A 50 -14.60 3.79 -18.72
N THR A 51 -13.65 4.45 -19.35
CA THR A 51 -12.33 4.65 -18.80
C THR A 51 -12.38 5.89 -17.90
N LEU A 52 -12.29 5.69 -16.60
CA LEU A 52 -12.23 6.79 -15.64
C LEU A 52 -10.87 7.51 -15.77
N GLN A 53 -10.90 8.79 -16.10
CA GLN A 53 -9.69 9.62 -16.06
C GLN A 53 -9.54 10.17 -14.64
N LEU A 54 -8.56 9.62 -13.89
CA LEU A 54 -8.19 10.11 -12.57
C LEU A 54 -6.99 11.06 -12.73
N SER A 55 -7.22 12.35 -12.47
CA SER A 55 -6.14 13.31 -12.30
C SER A 55 -5.68 13.27 -10.84
N HIS A 56 -4.38 13.25 -10.60
CA HIS A 56 -3.84 13.31 -9.25
C HIS A 56 -2.74 14.35 -9.15
N SER A 57 -2.69 15.02 -8.00
CA SER A 57 -1.66 15.97 -7.66
C SER A 57 -0.67 15.36 -6.66
N VAL A 58 0.59 15.68 -6.83
CA VAL A 58 1.64 15.35 -5.87
C VAL A 58 1.98 16.62 -5.10
N ARG A 59 1.96 16.55 -3.78
CA ARG A 59 2.41 17.63 -2.90
C ARG A 59 3.83 17.35 -2.45
N HIS A 60 4.71 18.34 -2.61
CA HIS A 60 6.08 18.27 -2.15
C HIS A 60 6.37 19.40 -1.15
N GLN A 61 6.93 19.05 -0.02
CA GLN A 61 7.37 19.94 1.03
C GLN A 61 8.76 19.52 1.50
N VAL A 62 9.53 20.41 2.08
CA VAL A 62 10.84 20.10 2.63
C VAL A 62 11.04 20.79 3.99
N ALA A 63 11.54 20.03 4.96
CA ALA A 63 12.05 20.53 6.22
C ALA A 63 13.55 20.79 6.09
N ILE A 64 13.96 22.04 6.29
CA ILE A 64 15.33 22.50 6.09
C ILE A 64 15.96 22.79 7.45
N PRO A 65 17.13 22.19 7.80
CA PRO A 65 17.84 22.54 9.01
C PRO A 65 18.39 23.97 8.95
N ALA A 66 18.65 24.54 10.11
CA ALA A 66 19.19 25.90 10.19
C ALA A 66 20.58 25.99 9.49
N GLY A 67 20.76 27.00 8.66
CA GLY A 67 22.03 27.25 7.95
C GLY A 67 22.26 26.40 6.71
N TYR A 68 21.31 25.60 6.29
CA TYR A 68 21.41 24.84 5.03
C TYR A 68 20.98 25.72 3.84
N ASP A 69 21.83 25.77 2.81
CA ASP A 69 21.53 26.48 1.56
C ASP A 69 20.71 25.58 0.63
N TYR A 70 19.39 25.72 0.70
CA TYR A 70 18.47 24.86 -0.04
C TYR A 70 18.28 25.35 -1.48
N LEU A 71 18.56 24.47 -2.43
CA LEU A 71 18.24 24.67 -3.84
C LEU A 71 16.87 24.04 -4.15
N PRO A 72 15.87 24.78 -4.70
CA PRO A 72 14.57 24.21 -5.08
C PRO A 72 14.71 22.98 -5.98
N LEU A 73 13.83 22.01 -5.80
CA LEU A 73 13.87 20.75 -6.55
C LEU A 73 13.62 20.96 -8.04
N SER A 74 12.89 22.04 -8.41
CA SER A 74 12.68 22.47 -9.80
C SER A 74 13.97 22.82 -10.55
N LYS A 75 15.07 23.10 -9.83
CA LYS A 75 16.40 23.38 -10.41
C LYS A 75 17.30 22.13 -10.43
N HIS A 76 16.78 20.97 -10.02
CA HIS A 76 17.55 19.74 -10.06
C HIS A 76 17.81 19.30 -11.50
N VAL A 77 19.04 18.91 -11.77
CA VAL A 77 19.45 18.31 -13.05
C VAL A 77 19.54 16.81 -12.84
N PRO A 78 18.66 16.02 -13.47
CA PRO A 78 18.68 14.56 -13.33
C PRO A 78 20.05 13.97 -13.71
N ARG A 79 20.45 12.92 -13.04
CA ARG A 79 21.68 12.19 -13.38
C ARG A 79 21.54 11.51 -14.74
N ASP A 80 22.61 11.61 -15.55
CA ASP A 80 22.73 10.91 -16.83
C ASP A 80 24.07 10.15 -16.87
N PRO A 81 24.08 8.80 -16.95
CA PRO A 81 22.93 7.90 -16.85
C PRO A 81 22.36 7.84 -15.43
N PRO A 82 21.06 7.56 -15.26
CA PRO A 82 20.44 7.39 -13.95
C PRO A 82 21.00 6.14 -13.24
N SER A 83 20.91 6.09 -11.92
CA SER A 83 21.38 4.93 -11.15
C SER A 83 20.55 3.67 -11.45
N ARG A 84 19.31 3.85 -11.87
CA ARG A 84 18.40 2.81 -12.31
C ARG A 84 17.38 3.35 -13.29
N SER A 85 16.95 2.53 -14.25
CA SER A 85 15.87 2.82 -15.20
C SER A 85 14.85 1.69 -15.19
N TRP A 86 13.61 2.00 -15.56
CA TRP A 86 12.52 1.06 -15.68
C TRP A 86 11.92 1.12 -17.09
N PRO A 87 11.27 0.04 -17.57
CA PRO A 87 10.64 0.01 -18.90
C PRO A 87 9.34 0.83 -18.98
N PHE A 88 8.97 1.55 -17.92
CA PHE A 88 7.78 2.39 -17.81
C PHE A 88 8.14 3.77 -17.27
N GLU A 89 7.24 4.73 -17.49
CA GLU A 89 7.39 6.09 -16.96
C GLU A 89 7.05 6.11 -15.46
N LEU A 90 7.91 6.77 -14.67
CA LEU A 90 7.70 6.91 -13.24
C LEU A 90 6.52 7.85 -12.95
N ASP A 91 5.70 7.48 -11.98
CA ASP A 91 4.70 8.38 -11.42
C ASP A 91 5.34 9.67 -10.88
N PRO A 92 4.64 10.81 -10.91
CA PRO A 92 5.18 12.08 -10.43
C PRO A 92 5.77 12.01 -9.02
N PHE A 93 5.13 11.29 -8.08
CA PHE A 93 5.66 11.15 -6.72
C PHE A 93 6.95 10.32 -6.68
N GLN A 94 7.04 9.26 -7.52
CA GLN A 94 8.25 8.45 -7.65
C GLN A 94 9.39 9.27 -8.20
N ARG A 95 9.16 10.00 -9.30
CA ARG A 95 10.14 10.87 -9.93
C ARG A 95 10.64 11.97 -8.98
N THR A 96 9.73 12.64 -8.27
CA THR A 96 10.08 13.65 -7.25
C THR A 96 10.96 13.06 -6.17
N SER A 97 10.63 11.85 -5.67
CA SER A 97 11.41 11.15 -4.66
C SER A 97 12.78 10.72 -5.16
N VAL A 98 12.87 10.26 -6.41
CA VAL A 98 14.15 9.94 -7.07
C VAL A 98 15.07 11.17 -7.12
N TYR A 99 14.56 12.34 -7.47
CA TYR A 99 15.36 13.58 -7.50
C TYR A 99 15.91 13.96 -6.12
N CYS A 100 15.12 13.73 -5.04
CA CYS A 100 15.64 13.93 -3.68
C CYS A 100 16.81 12.98 -3.39
N ILE A 101 16.69 11.70 -3.77
CA ILE A 101 17.75 10.69 -3.57
C ILE A 101 19.00 11.05 -4.39
N GLU A 102 18.88 11.49 -5.64
CA GLU A 102 20.01 11.92 -6.48
C GLU A 102 20.80 13.07 -5.86
N ARG A 103 20.14 13.92 -5.10
CA ARG A 103 20.75 15.02 -4.34
C ARG A 103 21.38 14.58 -3.03
N SER A 104 21.28 13.30 -2.68
CA SER A 104 21.65 12.77 -1.36
C SER A 104 20.89 13.47 -0.23
N GLU A 105 19.61 13.72 -0.40
CA GLU A 105 18.72 14.32 0.58
C GLU A 105 17.67 13.29 1.03
N SER A 106 17.32 13.31 2.31
CA SER A 106 16.37 12.35 2.89
C SER A 106 14.94 12.63 2.41
N VAL A 107 14.16 11.58 2.22
CA VAL A 107 12.78 11.68 1.72
C VAL A 107 11.81 10.78 2.48
N LEU A 108 10.67 11.33 2.85
CA LEU A 108 9.49 10.62 3.33
C LEU A 108 8.45 10.56 2.22
N VAL A 109 8.14 9.35 1.78
CA VAL A 109 7.10 9.07 0.79
C VAL A 109 5.83 8.64 1.51
N SER A 110 4.80 9.47 1.43
CA SER A 110 3.48 9.18 1.97
C SER A 110 2.50 8.90 0.84
N ALA A 111 2.24 7.63 0.60
CA ALA A 111 1.41 7.16 -0.51
C ALA A 111 0.63 5.89 -0.11
N HIS A 112 -0.52 5.67 -0.72
CA HIS A 112 -1.32 4.49 -0.46
C HIS A 112 -0.58 3.17 -0.71
N THR A 113 -1.05 2.09 -0.08
CA THR A 113 -0.60 0.74 -0.38
C THR A 113 -0.81 0.45 -1.88
N SER A 114 0.09 -0.27 -2.49
CA SER A 114 0.10 -0.58 -3.94
C SER A 114 0.35 0.63 -4.87
N ALA A 115 0.70 1.81 -4.36
CA ALA A 115 1.07 2.95 -5.20
C ALA A 115 2.45 2.80 -5.88
N GLY A 116 3.24 1.78 -5.52
CA GLY A 116 4.58 1.59 -6.09
C GLY A 116 5.70 2.29 -5.31
N LYS A 117 5.57 2.46 -4.00
CA LYS A 117 6.60 3.05 -3.12
C LYS A 117 7.95 2.33 -3.18
N THR A 118 7.94 1.01 -3.44
CA THR A 118 9.15 0.18 -3.52
C THR A 118 10.16 0.69 -4.54
N ILE A 119 9.71 1.28 -5.65
CA ILE A 119 10.56 1.87 -6.69
C ILE A 119 11.52 2.93 -6.12
N VAL A 120 11.04 3.73 -5.16
CA VAL A 120 11.87 4.75 -4.50
C VAL A 120 12.99 4.11 -3.68
N ALA A 121 12.67 3.02 -2.95
CA ALA A 121 13.68 2.24 -2.22
C ALA A 121 14.69 1.59 -3.17
N GLU A 122 14.23 0.99 -4.25
CA GLU A 122 15.08 0.38 -5.28
C GLU A 122 16.06 1.38 -5.89
N TYR A 123 15.61 2.63 -6.14
CA TYR A 123 16.52 3.67 -6.62
C TYR A 123 17.60 4.01 -5.62
N ALA A 124 17.24 4.15 -4.33
CA ALA A 124 18.23 4.41 -3.27
C ALA A 124 19.24 3.26 -3.12
N ILE A 125 18.78 2.01 -3.23
CA ILE A 125 19.66 0.84 -3.25
C ILE A 125 20.59 0.89 -4.46
N ALA A 126 20.06 1.08 -5.66
CA ALA A 126 20.85 1.16 -6.89
C ALA A 126 21.90 2.29 -6.83
N GLN A 127 21.53 3.45 -6.30
CA GLN A 127 22.46 4.57 -6.14
C GLN A 127 23.57 4.25 -5.14
N ALA A 128 23.23 3.70 -3.98
CA ALA A 128 24.23 3.31 -2.97
C ALA A 128 25.23 2.28 -3.53
N LEU A 129 24.72 1.24 -4.19
CA LEU A 129 25.57 0.19 -4.79
C LEU A 129 26.47 0.74 -5.91
N ARG A 130 25.95 1.62 -6.76
CA ARG A 130 26.73 2.29 -7.79
C ARG A 130 27.85 3.15 -7.22
N ASP A 131 27.58 3.83 -6.11
CA ASP A 131 28.54 4.71 -5.45
C ASP A 131 29.47 3.90 -4.49
N GLY A 132 29.43 2.55 -4.50
CA GLY A 132 30.25 1.66 -3.66
C GLY A 132 29.95 1.77 -2.16
N GLN A 133 28.72 2.18 -1.80
CA GLN A 133 28.28 2.40 -0.44
C GLN A 133 27.36 1.27 0.04
N ARG A 134 27.19 1.12 1.35
CA ARG A 134 26.23 0.20 1.93
C ARG A 134 24.89 0.84 2.14
N VAL A 135 23.84 0.03 1.95
CA VAL A 135 22.44 0.39 2.22
C VAL A 135 21.80 -0.64 3.13
N VAL A 136 20.98 -0.16 4.06
CA VAL A 136 20.16 -1.01 4.93
C VAL A 136 18.70 -0.78 4.60
N TYR A 137 17.98 -1.87 4.34
CA TYR A 137 16.53 -1.85 4.19
C TYR A 137 15.88 -2.50 5.40
N THR A 138 15.02 -1.75 6.11
CA THR A 138 14.33 -2.27 7.29
C THR A 138 12.83 -2.40 7.06
N SER A 139 12.25 -3.44 7.64
CA SER A 139 10.80 -3.63 7.66
C SER A 139 10.30 -4.01 9.07
N PRO A 140 9.00 -3.79 9.38
CA PRO A 140 8.47 -4.02 10.72
C PRO A 140 8.34 -5.51 11.10
N ILE A 141 8.31 -6.40 10.12
CA ILE A 141 8.04 -7.83 10.35
C ILE A 141 8.95 -8.73 9.50
N LYS A 142 9.34 -9.87 10.08
CA LYS A 142 10.24 -10.85 9.45
C LYS A 142 9.75 -11.34 8.08
N ALA A 143 8.44 -11.55 7.93
CA ALA A 143 7.87 -12.03 6.66
C ALA A 143 8.13 -11.05 5.51
N LEU A 144 7.96 -9.75 5.75
CA LEU A 144 8.27 -8.71 4.76
C LEU A 144 9.77 -8.64 4.47
N SER A 145 10.64 -8.75 5.50
CA SER A 145 12.09 -8.81 5.29
C SER A 145 12.47 -9.99 4.40
N ASN A 146 11.93 -11.19 4.65
CA ASN A 146 12.18 -12.37 3.83
C ASN A 146 11.70 -12.20 2.39
N GLN A 147 10.52 -11.59 2.19
CA GLN A 147 9.99 -11.29 0.87
C GLN A 147 10.92 -10.31 0.14
N LYS A 148 11.27 -9.18 0.75
CA LYS A 148 12.14 -8.16 0.15
C LYS A 148 13.54 -8.68 -0.12
N TYR A 149 14.07 -9.53 0.73
CA TYR A 149 15.34 -10.20 0.49
C TYR A 149 15.31 -11.01 -0.83
N ARG A 150 14.23 -11.79 -1.07
CA ARG A 150 14.11 -12.58 -2.31
C ARG A 150 14.00 -11.67 -3.55
N GLU A 151 13.18 -10.62 -3.46
CA GLU A 151 13.00 -9.66 -4.54
C GLU A 151 14.33 -8.97 -4.88
N PHE A 152 14.99 -8.40 -3.89
CA PHE A 152 16.24 -7.67 -4.09
C PHE A 152 17.43 -8.57 -4.45
N SER A 153 17.49 -9.81 -3.95
CA SER A 153 18.53 -10.75 -4.31
C SER A 153 18.48 -11.14 -5.79
N ALA A 154 17.26 -11.29 -6.34
CA ALA A 154 17.07 -11.55 -7.76
C ALA A 154 17.51 -10.37 -8.63
N GLU A 155 17.47 -9.16 -8.09
CA GLU A 155 17.65 -7.93 -8.84
C GLU A 155 19.04 -7.31 -8.69
N PHE A 156 19.58 -7.25 -7.47
CA PHE A 156 20.85 -6.59 -7.16
C PHE A 156 22.02 -7.57 -6.93
N GLY A 157 21.73 -8.84 -6.68
CA GLY A 157 22.73 -9.89 -6.51
C GLY A 157 23.39 -9.87 -5.13
N ASP A 158 24.12 -8.80 -4.74
CA ASP A 158 24.82 -8.69 -3.46
C ASP A 158 23.91 -8.19 -2.34
N VAL A 159 23.03 -9.07 -1.87
CA VAL A 159 22.04 -8.80 -0.83
C VAL A 159 22.19 -9.77 0.34
N GLY A 160 22.05 -9.27 1.54
CA GLY A 160 22.03 -10.05 2.78
C GLY A 160 20.72 -9.94 3.53
N LEU A 161 20.45 -10.91 4.38
CA LEU A 161 19.25 -10.94 5.25
C LEU A 161 19.68 -11.10 6.70
N MET A 162 19.14 -10.26 7.59
CA MET A 162 19.34 -10.36 9.03
C MET A 162 18.02 -10.24 9.77
N THR A 163 17.53 -11.35 10.30
CA THR A 163 16.34 -11.41 11.17
C THR A 163 16.69 -12.07 12.49
N GLY A 164 15.75 -12.11 13.43
CA GLY A 164 16.01 -12.78 14.73
C GLY A 164 16.34 -14.25 14.61
N ASP A 165 15.95 -14.91 13.53
CA ASP A 165 16.09 -16.37 13.36
C ASP A 165 17.11 -16.74 12.27
N VAL A 166 17.38 -15.83 11.32
CA VAL A 166 18.15 -16.13 10.10
C VAL A 166 19.13 -15.00 9.81
N THR A 167 20.36 -15.36 9.49
CA THR A 167 21.40 -14.46 8.96
C THR A 167 21.99 -15.07 7.71
N ILE A 168 21.91 -14.35 6.59
CA ILE A 168 22.43 -14.73 5.27
C ILE A 168 23.29 -13.57 4.78
N ASN A 169 24.51 -13.83 4.34
CA ASN A 169 25.45 -12.85 3.78
C ASN A 169 25.48 -11.52 4.55
N PRO A 170 25.93 -11.51 5.83
CA PRO A 170 25.93 -10.29 6.66
C PRO A 170 26.91 -9.21 6.19
N SER A 171 27.81 -9.55 5.26
CA SER A 171 28.79 -8.64 4.67
C SER A 171 28.30 -7.98 3.38
N ALA A 172 27.11 -8.30 2.90
CA ALA A 172 26.54 -7.74 1.67
C ALA A 172 26.46 -6.21 1.68
N SER A 173 26.52 -5.63 0.50
CA SER A 173 26.40 -4.17 0.32
C SER A 173 24.96 -3.69 0.54
N CYS A 174 23.96 -4.54 0.26
CA CYS A 174 22.54 -4.28 0.61
C CYS A 174 22.11 -5.26 1.70
N LEU A 175 21.76 -4.76 2.88
CA LEU A 175 21.32 -5.57 4.02
C LEU A 175 19.82 -5.36 4.29
N VAL A 176 19.03 -6.41 4.12
CA VAL A 176 17.62 -6.44 4.49
C VAL A 176 17.47 -6.97 5.92
N MET A 177 16.78 -6.25 6.78
CA MET A 177 16.63 -6.66 8.18
C MET A 177 15.34 -6.12 8.83
N THR A 178 15.02 -6.63 10.01
CA THR A 178 13.98 -5.98 10.83
C THR A 178 14.56 -4.79 11.60
N THR A 179 13.69 -3.82 11.94
CA THR A 179 14.13 -2.60 12.64
C THR A 179 14.75 -2.91 14.01
N GLU A 180 14.29 -3.96 14.70
CA GLU A 180 14.86 -4.42 15.98
C GLU A 180 16.31 -4.89 15.82
N ILE A 181 16.64 -5.53 14.70
CA ILE A 181 18.03 -5.96 14.41
C ILE A 181 18.91 -4.74 14.18
N LEU A 182 18.45 -3.78 13.37
CA LEU A 182 19.20 -2.54 13.16
C LEU A 182 19.46 -1.82 14.49
N ARG A 183 18.44 -1.66 15.34
CA ARG A 183 18.60 -1.09 16.69
C ARG A 183 19.67 -1.83 17.51
N SER A 184 19.62 -3.16 17.54
CA SER A 184 20.58 -3.99 18.26
C SER A 184 22.00 -3.80 17.75
N MET A 185 22.19 -3.65 16.44
CA MET A 185 23.50 -3.39 15.82
C MET A 185 24.03 -2.01 16.22
N LEU A 186 23.18 -1.00 16.27
CA LEU A 186 23.56 0.36 16.69
C LEU A 186 23.99 0.38 18.16
N TYR A 187 23.25 -0.26 19.06
CA TYR A 187 23.63 -0.36 20.48
C TYR A 187 24.94 -1.11 20.69
N ARG A 188 25.24 -2.10 19.86
CA ARG A 188 26.50 -2.85 19.93
C ARG A 188 27.67 -2.13 19.27
N GLY A 189 27.45 -1.01 18.62
CA GLY A 189 28.52 -0.28 17.92
C GLY A 189 29.07 -1.04 16.72
N SER A 190 28.25 -1.75 15.97
CA SER A 190 28.67 -2.55 14.81
C SER A 190 29.46 -1.72 13.80
N GLU A 191 30.63 -2.22 13.39
CA GLU A 191 31.50 -1.55 12.40
C GLU A 191 30.80 -1.39 11.03
N ILE A 192 29.91 -2.31 10.68
CA ILE A 192 29.11 -2.26 9.45
C ILE A 192 28.40 -0.91 9.32
N MET A 193 27.90 -0.35 10.42
CA MET A 193 27.19 0.93 10.43
C MET A 193 28.05 2.13 10.01
N ARG A 194 29.37 2.00 10.04
CA ARG A 194 30.29 3.05 9.57
C ARG A 194 30.29 3.21 8.05
N GLU A 195 29.94 2.16 7.32
CA GLU A 195 29.92 2.13 5.86
C GLU A 195 28.54 2.38 5.27
N VAL A 196 27.51 2.40 6.12
CA VAL A 196 26.13 2.65 5.69
C VAL A 196 25.96 4.12 5.32
N ALA A 197 25.51 4.35 4.10
CA ALA A 197 25.18 5.68 3.58
C ALA A 197 23.65 5.92 3.52
N TRP A 198 22.88 4.86 3.30
CA TRP A 198 21.43 4.94 3.20
C TRP A 198 20.73 3.94 4.09
N VAL A 199 19.64 4.38 4.72
CA VAL A 199 18.70 3.51 5.43
C VAL A 199 17.30 3.73 4.92
N VAL A 200 16.70 2.65 4.44
CA VAL A 200 15.29 2.61 4.02
C VAL A 200 14.47 2.07 5.19
N PHE A 201 13.53 2.86 5.68
CA PHE A 201 12.53 2.45 6.65
C PHE A 201 11.20 2.18 5.93
N ASP A 202 10.90 0.91 5.71
CA ASP A 202 9.63 0.52 5.13
C ASP A 202 8.54 0.49 6.20
N GLU A 203 7.31 0.88 5.78
CA GLU A 203 6.13 0.92 6.64
C GLU A 203 6.35 1.74 7.93
N ILE A 204 6.99 2.92 7.84
CA ILE A 204 7.34 3.76 9.00
C ILE A 204 6.12 4.13 9.87
N HIS A 205 4.90 4.05 9.37
CA HIS A 205 3.69 4.30 10.14
C HIS A 205 3.50 3.33 11.32
N TYR A 206 4.21 2.18 11.35
CA TYR A 206 4.31 1.30 12.53
C TYR A 206 4.95 1.99 13.74
N MET A 207 5.62 3.13 13.57
CA MET A 207 6.10 3.96 14.69
C MET A 207 4.95 4.44 15.61
N ARG A 208 3.70 4.39 15.16
CA ARG A 208 2.51 4.67 15.98
C ARG A 208 2.11 3.52 16.91
N ASP A 209 2.67 2.33 16.74
CA ASP A 209 2.42 1.20 17.63
C ASP A 209 2.88 1.54 19.04
N LYS A 210 2.00 1.35 20.03
CA LYS A 210 2.23 1.75 21.42
C LYS A 210 3.36 0.96 22.09
N GLU A 211 3.55 -0.29 21.69
CA GLU A 211 4.55 -1.19 22.29
C GLU A 211 5.87 -1.15 21.53
N ARG A 212 5.82 -1.07 20.21
CA ARG A 212 6.97 -1.22 19.34
C ARG A 212 7.50 0.09 18.78
N GLY A 213 6.71 1.18 18.78
CA GLY A 213 7.06 2.46 18.15
C GLY A 213 8.40 3.02 18.59
N VAL A 214 8.73 2.87 19.89
CA VAL A 214 10.00 3.30 20.47
C VAL A 214 11.23 2.70 19.77
N VAL A 215 11.10 1.51 19.17
CA VAL A 215 12.18 0.87 18.41
C VAL A 215 12.62 1.71 17.23
N TRP A 216 11.66 2.29 16.49
CA TRP A 216 11.96 3.18 15.35
C TRP A 216 12.56 4.49 15.81
N GLU A 217 12.00 5.11 16.86
CA GLU A 217 12.53 6.37 17.42
C GLU A 217 13.98 6.21 17.85
N GLU A 218 14.29 5.22 18.67
CA GLU A 218 15.66 4.95 19.12
C GLU A 218 16.60 4.66 17.95
N THR A 219 16.16 3.85 16.98
CA THR A 219 16.96 3.51 15.81
C THR A 219 17.33 4.75 15.02
N ILE A 220 16.35 5.62 14.75
CA ILE A 220 16.56 6.86 14.01
C ILE A 220 17.53 7.79 14.77
N ILE A 221 17.32 7.98 16.08
CA ILE A 221 18.18 8.85 16.91
C ILE A 221 19.63 8.33 16.96
N LEU A 222 19.84 7.01 17.04
CA LEU A 222 21.16 6.40 17.16
C LEU A 222 21.94 6.36 15.84
N LEU A 223 21.28 6.50 14.70
CA LEU A 223 21.93 6.49 13.40
C LEU A 223 22.87 7.69 13.23
N PRO A 224 24.05 7.50 12.61
CA PRO A 224 25.01 8.59 12.36
C PRO A 224 24.41 9.69 11.47
N ARG A 225 24.76 10.95 11.73
CA ARG A 225 24.26 12.11 10.95
C ARG A 225 24.57 12.07 9.46
N LYS A 226 25.58 11.32 9.04
CA LYS A 226 25.96 11.16 7.63
C LYS A 226 25.04 10.22 6.84
N VAL A 227 24.16 9.47 7.53
CA VAL A 227 23.24 8.53 6.89
C VAL A 227 22.06 9.29 6.32
N HIS A 228 21.69 8.98 5.09
CA HIS A 228 20.48 9.50 4.44
C HIS A 228 19.34 8.50 4.56
N TYR A 229 18.12 9.00 4.51
CA TYR A 229 16.93 8.22 4.82
C TYR A 229 15.94 8.19 3.67
N VAL A 230 15.37 7.02 3.44
CA VAL A 230 14.13 6.85 2.67
C VAL A 230 13.08 6.27 3.60
N PHE A 231 12.07 7.04 3.92
CA PHE A 231 10.94 6.58 4.72
C PHE A 231 9.76 6.29 3.79
N LEU A 232 9.28 5.04 3.79
CA LEU A 232 8.10 4.63 3.05
C LEU A 232 6.94 4.44 4.01
N SER A 233 5.82 5.09 3.71
CA SER A 233 4.65 5.09 4.59
C SER A 233 3.35 4.97 3.82
N ALA A 234 2.33 4.37 4.47
CA ALA A 234 0.96 4.70 4.14
C ALA A 234 0.70 6.19 4.44
N THR A 235 -0.45 6.71 4.04
CA THR A 235 -0.80 8.11 4.30
C THR A 235 -0.79 8.42 5.82
N ILE A 236 0.01 9.40 6.21
CA ILE A 236 0.13 9.89 7.60
C ILE A 236 -0.22 11.39 7.67
N PRO A 237 -1.05 11.83 8.64
CA PRO A 237 -1.48 13.23 8.71
C PRO A 237 -0.39 14.19 9.17
N ASN A 238 0.62 13.74 9.90
CA ASN A 238 1.69 14.55 10.49
C ASN A 238 3.06 14.34 9.83
N ALA A 239 3.08 14.04 8.53
CA ALA A 239 4.31 13.77 7.78
C ALA A 239 5.33 14.93 7.88
N MET A 240 4.87 16.17 7.84
CA MET A 240 5.74 17.32 7.90
C MET A 240 6.41 17.49 9.27
N GLN A 241 5.68 17.26 10.36
CA GLN A 241 6.26 17.30 11.72
C GLN A 241 7.33 16.23 11.91
N PHE A 242 7.12 15.05 11.32
CA PHE A 242 8.13 13.99 11.29
C PHE A 242 9.38 14.44 10.52
N ALA A 243 9.23 15.04 9.34
CA ALA A 243 10.34 15.54 8.55
C ALA A 243 11.12 16.67 9.28
N GLU A 244 10.42 17.56 9.97
CA GLU A 244 11.04 18.61 10.80
C GLU A 244 11.88 18.00 11.94
N TRP A 245 11.36 16.94 12.58
CA TRP A 245 12.08 16.21 13.61
C TRP A 245 13.37 15.59 13.05
N ILE A 246 13.29 14.91 11.88
CA ILE A 246 14.48 14.34 11.20
C ILE A 246 15.49 15.43 10.84
N ALA A 247 15.02 16.53 10.25
CA ALA A 247 15.89 17.65 9.87
C ALA A 247 16.59 18.27 11.09
N HIS A 248 15.93 18.29 12.25
CA HIS A 248 16.50 18.81 13.48
C HIS A 248 17.60 17.89 14.06
N ILE A 249 17.33 16.59 14.19
CA ILE A 249 18.27 15.67 14.86
C ILE A 249 19.48 15.31 13.98
N HIS A 250 19.28 15.20 12.65
CA HIS A 250 20.36 14.81 11.73
C HIS A 250 21.00 16.00 10.99
N ALA A 251 20.48 17.21 11.15
CA ALA A 251 20.98 18.42 10.49
C ALA A 251 21.07 18.28 8.96
N GLN A 252 20.11 17.63 8.34
CA GLN A 252 20.01 17.44 6.89
C GLN A 252 18.59 17.68 6.41
N PRO A 253 18.37 18.07 5.14
CA PRO A 253 17.03 18.24 4.59
C PRO A 253 16.25 16.94 4.63
N CYS A 254 14.94 17.04 4.92
CA CYS A 254 14.03 15.91 4.81
C CYS A 254 12.80 16.33 4.00
N HIS A 255 12.66 15.74 2.83
CA HIS A 255 11.55 15.98 1.93
C HIS A 255 10.33 15.16 2.34
N VAL A 256 9.15 15.70 2.09
CA VAL A 256 7.86 15.00 2.20
C VAL A 256 7.22 15.02 0.83
N VAL A 257 7.06 13.84 0.25
CA VAL A 257 6.36 13.64 -1.02
C VAL A 257 5.07 12.91 -0.73
N TYR A 258 3.96 13.59 -0.98
CA TYR A 258 2.64 13.09 -0.62
C TYR A 258 1.74 12.96 -1.86
N THR A 259 1.06 11.81 -1.98
CA THR A 259 0.04 11.57 -3.00
C THR A 259 -1.17 10.86 -2.41
N ASP A 260 -2.36 11.33 -2.78
CA ASP A 260 -3.64 10.68 -2.45
C ASP A 260 -4.04 9.64 -3.51
N PHE A 261 -3.27 9.52 -4.58
CA PHE A 261 -3.61 8.66 -5.70
C PHE A 261 -3.55 7.18 -5.33
N ARG A 262 -4.61 6.45 -5.68
CA ARG A 262 -4.68 4.99 -5.63
C ARG A 262 -4.72 4.43 -7.05
N PRO A 263 -3.70 3.67 -7.48
CA PRO A 263 -3.73 3.01 -8.80
C PRO A 263 -4.93 2.08 -8.96
N THR A 264 -5.31 1.40 -7.90
CA THR A 264 -6.52 0.60 -7.82
C THR A 264 -7.54 1.32 -6.94
N PRO A 265 -8.64 1.83 -7.50
CA PRO A 265 -9.67 2.52 -6.72
C PRO A 265 -10.21 1.64 -5.59
N LEU A 266 -10.49 2.27 -4.44
CA LEU A 266 -11.06 1.58 -3.29
C LEU A 266 -12.58 1.60 -3.37
N GLN A 267 -13.19 0.44 -3.42
CA GLN A 267 -14.63 0.25 -3.34
C GLN A 267 -14.98 -0.53 -2.08
N HIS A 268 -16.10 -0.23 -1.44
CA HIS A 268 -16.55 -0.94 -0.25
C HIS A 268 -17.85 -1.70 -0.54
N TYR A 269 -17.84 -2.98 -0.21
CA TYR A 269 -18.97 -3.87 -0.39
C TYR A 269 -19.45 -4.42 0.95
N LEU A 270 -20.75 -4.66 1.06
CA LEU A 270 -21.36 -5.42 2.14
C LEU A 270 -21.82 -6.78 1.63
N PHE A 271 -21.61 -7.81 2.45
CA PHE A 271 -22.19 -9.13 2.26
C PHE A 271 -23.08 -9.44 3.48
N PRO A 272 -24.42 -9.42 3.35
CA PRO A 272 -25.30 -9.79 4.44
C PRO A 272 -25.14 -11.27 4.80
N GLU A 273 -25.12 -11.60 6.09
CA GLU A 273 -25.05 -12.98 6.56
C GLU A 273 -26.20 -13.80 5.98
N GLY A 274 -25.91 -14.97 5.38
CA GLY A 274 -26.90 -15.80 4.70
C GLY A 274 -27.35 -15.27 3.33
N GLY A 275 -26.91 -14.10 2.92
CA GLY A 275 -27.25 -13.49 1.64
C GLY A 275 -26.72 -14.24 0.41
N GLN A 276 -27.17 -13.85 -0.75
CA GLN A 276 -26.79 -14.45 -2.04
C GLN A 276 -25.88 -13.56 -2.89
N GLY A 277 -25.63 -12.30 -2.48
CA GLY A 277 -24.86 -11.32 -3.25
C GLY A 277 -24.09 -10.34 -2.37
N ILE A 278 -23.18 -9.60 -3.03
CA ILE A 278 -22.47 -8.46 -2.44
C ILE A 278 -23.10 -7.17 -2.95
N HIS A 279 -23.11 -6.14 -2.12
CA HIS A 279 -23.70 -4.84 -2.42
C HIS A 279 -22.64 -3.76 -2.34
N LEU A 280 -22.39 -3.02 -3.44
CA LEU A 280 -21.47 -1.89 -3.48
C LEU A 280 -22.07 -0.72 -2.69
N VAL A 281 -21.47 -0.37 -1.55
CA VAL A 281 -21.96 0.70 -0.66
C VAL A 281 -21.16 1.98 -0.75
N VAL A 282 -19.89 1.92 -1.15
CA VAL A 282 -19.09 3.09 -1.47
C VAL A 282 -18.36 2.83 -2.78
N ASP A 283 -18.57 3.70 -3.74
CA ASP A 283 -17.96 3.59 -5.06
C ASP A 283 -16.49 4.09 -5.09
N GLU A 284 -15.84 3.96 -6.24
CA GLU A 284 -14.45 4.39 -6.47
C GLU A 284 -14.24 5.90 -6.29
N LYS A 285 -15.30 6.71 -6.34
CA LYS A 285 -15.25 8.16 -6.10
C LYS A 285 -15.47 8.52 -4.63
N GLY A 286 -15.66 7.50 -3.76
CA GLY A 286 -15.94 7.69 -2.34
C GLY A 286 -17.39 8.10 -2.06
N VAL A 287 -18.31 7.96 -3.03
CA VAL A 287 -19.73 8.31 -2.87
C VAL A 287 -20.47 7.13 -2.24
N PHE A 288 -21.20 7.41 -1.17
CA PHE A 288 -22.03 6.42 -0.51
C PHE A 288 -23.30 6.14 -1.30
N ARG A 289 -23.58 4.84 -1.55
CA ARG A 289 -24.74 4.34 -2.32
C ARG A 289 -25.84 3.88 -1.37
N GLU A 290 -26.70 4.83 -1.00
CA GLU A 290 -27.80 4.59 -0.03
C GLU A 290 -28.71 3.44 -0.47
N ASP A 291 -29.10 3.39 -1.75
CA ASP A 291 -30.02 2.36 -2.27
C ASP A 291 -29.43 0.94 -2.10
N ASN A 292 -28.14 0.77 -2.37
CA ASN A 292 -27.47 -0.51 -2.22
C ASN A 292 -27.27 -0.88 -0.76
N PHE A 293 -27.05 0.10 0.12
CA PHE A 293 -26.99 -0.11 1.56
C PHE A 293 -28.35 -0.59 2.09
N GLN A 294 -29.46 0.04 1.68
CA GLN A 294 -30.82 -0.34 2.05
C GLN A 294 -31.16 -1.76 1.55
N LYS A 295 -30.76 -2.12 0.33
CA LYS A 295 -30.90 -3.49 -0.20
C LYS A 295 -30.13 -4.51 0.65
N ALA A 296 -28.90 -4.18 1.06
CA ALA A 296 -28.12 -5.05 1.95
C ALA A 296 -28.75 -5.24 3.30
N MET A 297 -29.31 -4.17 3.89
CA MET A 297 -30.04 -4.22 5.16
C MET A 297 -31.35 -5.00 5.04
N GLY A 298 -32.10 -4.82 3.94
CA GLY A 298 -33.30 -5.61 3.65
C GLY A 298 -33.00 -7.12 3.56
N ALA A 299 -31.96 -7.49 2.83
CA ALA A 299 -31.53 -8.89 2.73
C ALA A 299 -31.14 -9.49 4.09
N LEU A 300 -30.56 -8.70 4.99
CA LEU A 300 -30.23 -9.13 6.35
C LEU A 300 -31.47 -9.34 7.23
N SER A 301 -32.50 -8.48 7.09
CA SER A 301 -33.76 -8.58 7.84
C SER A 301 -34.60 -9.78 7.37
N GLU A 302 -34.63 -10.08 6.09
CA GLU A 302 -35.29 -11.26 5.54
C GLU A 302 -34.71 -12.57 6.11
N VAL A 303 -33.39 -12.65 6.22
CA VAL A 303 -32.69 -13.83 6.76
C VAL A 303 -32.96 -14.00 8.26
N ARG A 304 -33.09 -12.91 9.01
CA ARG A 304 -33.35 -12.95 10.46
C ARG A 304 -34.83 -13.19 10.80
N GLY A 305 -35.74 -13.10 9.84
CA GLY A 305 -37.17 -13.27 10.07
C GLY A 305 -37.80 -12.14 10.89
N ASP A 306 -37.11 -11.00 11.03
CA ASP A 306 -37.62 -9.78 11.65
C ASP A 306 -38.38 -8.98 10.60
N ASP A 307 -39.62 -9.43 10.31
CA ASP A 307 -40.56 -8.64 9.51
C ASP A 307 -41.11 -7.52 10.42
N PRO A 308 -40.84 -6.24 10.14
CA PRO A 308 -41.38 -5.14 10.96
C PRO A 308 -42.92 -5.05 10.90
N ALA A 309 -43.56 -5.81 10.02
CA ALA A 309 -45.01 -5.90 9.91
C ALA A 309 -45.68 -6.89 10.88
N SER A 310 -44.94 -7.69 11.68
CA SER A 310 -45.51 -8.72 12.56
C SER A 310 -45.66 -8.30 14.03
N THR A 311 -45.59 -7.01 14.37
CA THR A 311 -45.80 -6.49 15.75
C THR A 311 -47.23 -6.14 16.08
N GLU A 312 -48.25 -6.82 15.50
CA GLU A 312 -49.61 -6.77 16.03
C GLU A 312 -50.29 -8.13 15.96
N SER A 313 -50.08 -8.94 16.98
CA SER A 313 -51.12 -9.70 17.67
C SER A 313 -50.50 -10.67 18.65
N GLY A 314 -50.71 -10.38 19.93
CA GLY A 314 -50.30 -11.28 20.99
C GLY A 314 -51.06 -12.58 21.01
N LYS A 315 -50.37 -13.65 21.27
CA LYS A 315 -50.70 -14.69 22.26
C LYS A 315 -49.70 -15.86 22.16
N GLY A 316 -49.20 -16.21 23.31
CA GLY A 316 -48.14 -17.16 23.52
C GLY A 316 -48.32 -18.54 22.88
N ARG A 317 -47.19 -19.07 22.41
CA ARG A 317 -46.97 -20.51 22.29
C ARG A 317 -45.57 -20.87 22.75
N LYS A 318 -45.55 -21.69 23.79
CA LYS A 318 -44.39 -22.39 24.36
C LYS A 318 -43.64 -23.20 23.29
N GLY A 319 -42.35 -23.11 23.38
CA GLY A 319 -41.27 -23.94 22.92
C GLY A 319 -41.55 -25.24 22.18
N GLN A 320 -40.93 -25.33 21.02
CA GLN A 320 -40.38 -26.58 20.51
C GLN A 320 -39.16 -26.20 19.65
N SER A 321 -37.97 -26.50 20.16
CA SER A 321 -36.73 -26.45 19.39
C SER A 321 -36.84 -27.52 18.27
N LYS A 322 -37.14 -27.10 17.06
CA LYS A 322 -36.94 -27.93 15.88
C LYS A 322 -35.46 -27.91 15.52
N LYS A 323 -34.78 -29.01 15.86
CA LYS A 323 -33.56 -29.45 15.17
C LYS A 323 -33.92 -29.69 13.71
N GLY A 324 -33.84 -28.65 12.89
CA GLY A 324 -33.92 -28.74 11.43
C GLY A 324 -32.54 -29.11 10.91
N GLY A 325 -32.38 -30.35 10.44
CA GLY A 325 -31.27 -30.73 9.57
C GLY A 325 -31.40 -29.94 8.26
N GLY A 326 -30.75 -28.75 8.22
CA GLY A 326 -30.63 -27.98 7.01
C GLY A 326 -29.54 -28.61 6.14
N THR A 327 -29.87 -28.92 4.90
CA THR A 327 -28.90 -29.17 3.83
C THR A 327 -27.87 -28.04 3.87
N SER A 328 -26.64 -28.37 4.25
CA SER A 328 -25.52 -27.42 4.31
C SER A 328 -25.23 -26.90 2.91
N GLY A 329 -25.78 -25.75 2.59
CA GLY A 329 -25.36 -24.98 1.42
C GLY A 329 -23.91 -24.53 1.59
N PRO A 330 -23.25 -24.06 0.53
CA PRO A 330 -21.89 -23.57 0.62
C PRO A 330 -21.82 -22.47 1.69
N SER A 331 -20.77 -22.50 2.52
CA SER A 331 -20.57 -21.51 3.58
C SER A 331 -20.51 -20.10 3.00
N ASP A 332 -20.91 -19.09 3.77
CA ASP A 332 -20.84 -17.69 3.33
C ASP A 332 -19.43 -17.26 2.92
N ILE A 333 -18.40 -17.81 3.59
CA ILE A 333 -17.00 -17.61 3.20
C ILE A 333 -16.74 -18.12 1.78
N TYR A 334 -17.24 -19.31 1.43
CA TYR A 334 -17.08 -19.84 0.07
C TYR A 334 -17.80 -19.00 -0.98
N LYS A 335 -19.01 -18.48 -0.67
CA LYS A 335 -19.75 -17.58 -1.55
C LYS A 335 -18.96 -16.28 -1.79
N ILE A 336 -18.43 -15.66 -0.71
CA ILE A 336 -17.62 -14.44 -0.77
C ILE A 336 -16.37 -14.68 -1.62
N ILE A 337 -15.62 -15.76 -1.38
CA ILE A 337 -14.43 -16.10 -2.17
C ILE A 337 -14.78 -16.24 -3.65
N LYS A 338 -15.86 -16.96 -3.98
CA LYS A 338 -16.30 -17.14 -5.37
C LYS A 338 -16.65 -15.80 -6.04
N MET A 339 -17.31 -14.89 -5.31
CA MET A 339 -17.63 -13.55 -5.82
C MET A 339 -16.38 -12.69 -6.03
N ILE A 340 -15.42 -12.72 -5.09
CA ILE A 340 -14.14 -12.02 -5.23
C ILE A 340 -13.38 -12.53 -6.46
N MET A 341 -13.34 -13.85 -6.66
CA MET A 341 -12.70 -14.44 -7.85
C MET A 341 -13.36 -13.98 -9.14
N LEU A 342 -14.68 -13.91 -9.19
CA LEU A 342 -15.41 -13.39 -10.35
C LEU A 342 -15.08 -11.93 -10.63
N LEU A 343 -15.04 -11.07 -9.58
CA LEU A 343 -14.63 -9.68 -9.71
C LEU A 343 -13.17 -9.57 -10.20
N SER A 344 -12.28 -10.40 -9.69
CA SER A 344 -10.87 -10.40 -10.08
C SER A 344 -10.65 -10.84 -11.54
N LEU A 345 -11.45 -11.79 -12.03
CA LEU A 345 -11.34 -12.28 -13.42
C LEU A 345 -11.86 -11.27 -14.46
N ILE A 346 -12.68 -10.30 -14.06
CA ILE A 346 -13.14 -9.23 -14.94
C ILE A 346 -12.00 -8.20 -15.19
N HIS A 347 -10.95 -8.22 -14.39
CA HIS A 347 -9.82 -7.28 -14.47
C HIS A 347 -8.53 -7.84 -15.10
N ILE A 348 -8.54 -9.09 -15.52
CA ILE A 348 -7.46 -9.73 -16.27
C ILE A 348 -7.82 -9.75 -17.75
#